data_867981d76f695cdb789b8188dc3f46f1
#
_entry.id   867981d76f695cdb789b8188dc3f46f1
#
_cell.length_a   1.000
_cell.length_b   1.000
_cell.length_c   1.000
_cell.angle_alpha   90.00
_cell.angle_beta   90.00
_cell.angle_gamma   90.00
#
_symmetry.space_group_name_H-M   'P 1'
#
loop_
_entity.id
_entity.type
_entity.pdbx_description
1 polymer ?
#
loop_
_entity_poly.entity_id
_entity_poly.type
_entity_poly.pdbx_seq_one_letter_code
_entity_poly.pdbx_strand_id
1 'polypeptide(L)'
;MENKPENIHIIFSEYSRNTLINNKELNIKNNNIISLEDDLRIGPISNLNSNQITDRKKWLSNILKKTTTVEKIVSNVEKDIEKIDRILSNKKHKTFYLWTFKNALDIINTAKLIAKLIEFKVTVFIIDYNEITLENQKGNPFYPKSLVEVNSSHINEIFKYFKQIEKEQFIEWESLWKKIENENFSLRILDNNGNIKSEKESYFDNILKSFCQKEFQKPARIVGKTLIESDFSISEWYLNWRLKKLSEMKIIETNGELKDMRDYEVKITTYNTV
;
A
#
# COMPACT_ATOMS: atom_id res chain seq x y z
N MET A 1 -30.41 -18.07 20.54
CA MET A 1 -29.66 -16.79 20.42
C MET A 1 -29.00 -16.79 19.07
N GLU A 2 -29.53 -16.04 18.11
CA GLU A 2 -28.84 -15.85 16.83
C GLU A 2 -27.48 -15.20 17.12
N ASN A 3 -26.41 -15.88 16.75
CA ASN A 3 -25.05 -15.35 16.86
C ASN A 3 -24.97 -14.13 15.95
N LYS A 4 -24.91 -12.92 16.52
CA LYS A 4 -24.62 -11.72 15.75
C LYS A 4 -23.36 -11.96 14.92
N PRO A 5 -23.35 -11.57 13.63
CA PRO A 5 -22.18 -11.70 12.80
C PRO A 5 -20.99 -10.96 13.45
N GLU A 6 -19.81 -11.54 13.31
CA GLU A 6 -18.58 -10.92 13.79
C GLU A 6 -18.16 -9.83 12.78
N ASN A 7 -18.08 -8.59 13.22
CA ASN A 7 -17.61 -7.47 12.39
C ASN A 7 -16.08 -7.45 12.39
N ILE A 8 -15.49 -7.51 11.21
CA ILE A 8 -14.04 -7.46 10.97
C ILE A 8 -13.72 -6.18 10.18
N HIS A 9 -12.86 -5.36 10.71
CA HIS A 9 -12.39 -4.14 10.06
C HIS A 9 -11.01 -4.39 9.44
N ILE A 10 -10.89 -4.21 8.13
CA ILE A 10 -9.64 -4.38 7.38
C ILE A 10 -9.06 -2.99 7.10
N ILE A 11 -7.82 -2.78 7.50
CA ILE A 11 -7.03 -1.58 7.21
C ILE A 11 -5.76 -1.97 6.48
N PHE A 12 -5.16 -1.04 5.73
CA PHE A 12 -3.97 -1.29 4.91
C PHE A 12 -2.71 -0.58 5.45
N SER A 13 -2.80 -0.10 6.69
CA SER A 13 -1.68 0.45 7.43
C SER A 13 -1.90 0.28 8.93
N GLU A 14 -0.95 -0.31 9.63
CA GLU A 14 -1.00 -0.46 11.09
C GLU A 14 -1.03 0.89 11.80
N TYR A 15 -0.47 1.94 11.20
CA TYR A 15 -0.53 3.31 11.74
C TYR A 15 -1.95 3.84 11.92
N SER A 16 -2.91 3.33 11.13
CA SER A 16 -4.32 3.74 11.21
C SER A 16 -5.11 3.04 12.33
N ARG A 17 -4.57 2.00 12.96
CA ARG A 17 -5.27 1.22 13.99
C ARG A 17 -5.79 2.08 15.12
N ASN A 18 -4.94 2.94 15.66
CA ASN A 18 -5.31 3.80 16.79
C ASN A 18 -6.41 4.82 16.41
N THR A 19 -6.48 5.24 15.15
CA THR A 19 -7.57 6.11 14.67
C THR A 19 -8.93 5.45 14.86
N LEU A 20 -9.04 4.15 14.57
CA LEU A 20 -10.28 3.38 14.78
C LEU A 20 -10.56 3.08 16.25
N ILE A 21 -9.55 2.65 17.01
CA ILE A 21 -9.70 2.30 18.44
C ILE A 21 -10.12 3.52 19.28
N ASN A 22 -9.59 4.69 18.97
CA ASN A 22 -9.85 5.92 19.70
C ASN A 22 -11.24 6.51 19.40
N ASN A 23 -11.97 6.00 18.42
CA ASN A 23 -13.35 6.36 18.19
C ASN A 23 -14.25 5.63 19.19
N LYS A 24 -14.79 6.39 20.18
CA LYS A 24 -15.58 5.81 21.27
C LYS A 24 -17.01 5.45 20.88
N GLU A 25 -17.55 6.08 19.84
CA GLU A 25 -18.95 5.90 19.43
C GLU A 25 -19.13 4.55 18.69
N LEU A 26 -18.29 4.24 17.72
CA LEU A 26 -18.34 2.95 17.02
C LEU A 26 -17.81 1.81 17.87
N ASN A 27 -17.01 2.11 18.91
CA ASN A 27 -16.48 1.15 19.86
C ASN A 27 -15.86 -0.09 19.17
N ILE A 28 -15.07 0.14 18.12
CA ILE A 28 -14.40 -0.93 17.37
C ILE A 28 -13.33 -1.56 18.24
N LYS A 29 -13.46 -2.86 18.50
CA LYS A 29 -12.52 -3.60 19.33
C LYS A 29 -11.22 -3.86 18.58
N ASN A 30 -10.09 -3.74 19.27
CA ASN A 30 -8.77 -3.96 18.69
C ASN A 30 -8.61 -5.33 18.01
N ASN A 31 -9.15 -6.39 18.60
CA ASN A 31 -9.07 -7.75 18.04
C ASN A 31 -9.92 -7.95 16.78
N ASN A 32 -10.83 -7.02 16.46
CA ASN A 32 -11.64 -7.02 15.25
C ASN A 32 -10.99 -6.19 14.13
N ILE A 33 -9.84 -5.57 14.36
CA ILE A 33 -9.11 -4.81 13.35
C ILE A 33 -7.94 -5.65 12.85
N ILE A 34 -7.90 -5.86 11.54
CA ILE A 34 -6.84 -6.59 10.85
C ILE A 34 -6.12 -5.61 9.92
N SER A 35 -4.82 -5.45 10.14
CA SER A 35 -3.97 -4.68 9.22
C SER A 35 -3.32 -5.62 8.22
N LEU A 36 -3.46 -5.32 6.92
CA LEU A 36 -2.74 -5.95 5.82
C LEU A 36 -1.67 -4.97 5.34
N GLU A 37 -0.40 -5.35 5.49
CA GLU A 37 0.73 -4.43 5.33
C GLU A 37 1.67 -4.80 4.17
N ASP A 38 1.36 -5.84 3.39
CA ASP A 38 2.12 -6.18 2.20
C ASP A 38 1.88 -5.14 1.10
N ASP A 39 2.94 -4.45 0.67
CA ASP A 39 2.86 -3.43 -0.37
C ASP A 39 2.77 -4.05 -1.77
N LEU A 40 1.56 -4.45 -2.15
CA LEU A 40 1.29 -5.08 -3.44
C LEU A 40 1.41 -4.13 -4.65
N ARG A 41 1.67 -2.83 -4.43
CA ARG A 41 2.04 -1.92 -5.53
C ARG A 41 3.36 -2.32 -6.18
N ILE A 42 4.21 -3.07 -5.45
CA ILE A 42 5.62 -3.29 -5.78
C ILE A 42 5.94 -4.79 -5.82
N GLY A 43 6.71 -5.18 -6.82
CA GLY A 43 7.24 -6.53 -6.99
C GLY A 43 6.26 -7.53 -7.59
N PRO A 44 6.70 -8.79 -7.75
CA PRO A 44 5.88 -9.85 -8.32
C PRO A 44 4.70 -10.17 -7.42
N ILE A 45 3.53 -10.34 -8.01
CA ILE A 45 2.28 -10.71 -7.31
C ILE A 45 1.60 -11.93 -7.92
N SER A 46 2.14 -12.50 -8.98
CA SER A 46 1.62 -13.72 -9.57
C SER A 46 1.65 -14.87 -8.54
N ASN A 47 0.54 -15.58 -8.46
CA ASN A 47 0.39 -16.79 -7.64
C ASN A 47 0.73 -16.59 -6.13
N LEU A 48 0.21 -15.55 -5.49
CA LEU A 48 0.40 -15.29 -4.04
C LEU A 48 -0.34 -16.30 -3.12
N ASN A 49 -0.50 -17.54 -3.52
CA ASN A 49 -0.92 -18.65 -2.66
C ASN A 49 0.26 -19.15 -1.84
N SER A 50 -0.01 -19.78 -0.71
CA SER A 50 0.97 -20.21 0.29
C SER A 50 2.24 -20.90 -0.24
N ASN A 51 2.18 -21.53 -1.41
CA ASN A 51 3.32 -22.24 -2.01
C ASN A 51 4.25 -21.37 -2.89
N GLN A 52 3.81 -20.18 -3.31
CA GLN A 52 4.55 -19.33 -4.27
C GLN A 52 4.95 -17.95 -3.71
N ILE A 53 4.63 -17.70 -2.46
CA ILE A 53 5.08 -16.53 -1.70
C ILE A 53 6.60 -16.38 -1.70
N THR A 54 7.33 -17.50 -1.94
CA THR A 54 8.78 -17.57 -1.92
C THR A 54 9.43 -16.63 -2.93
N ASP A 55 8.86 -16.48 -4.14
CA ASP A 55 9.45 -15.63 -5.17
C ASP A 55 9.31 -14.14 -4.84
N ARG A 56 8.15 -13.73 -4.30
CA ARG A 56 7.96 -12.38 -3.77
C ARG A 56 8.91 -12.08 -2.62
N LYS A 57 9.05 -13.00 -1.66
CA LYS A 57 9.98 -12.85 -0.53
C LYS A 57 11.43 -12.76 -0.99
N LYS A 58 11.87 -13.60 -1.92
CA LYS A 58 13.20 -13.54 -2.52
C LYS A 58 13.45 -12.22 -3.22
N TRP A 59 12.47 -11.76 -4.01
CA TRP A 59 12.57 -10.48 -4.70
C TRP A 59 12.71 -9.32 -3.71
N LEU A 60 11.82 -9.23 -2.70
CA LEU A 60 11.90 -8.21 -1.65
C LEU A 60 13.22 -8.26 -0.88
N SER A 61 13.69 -9.46 -0.51
CA SER A 61 14.98 -9.63 0.18
C SER A 61 16.15 -9.13 -0.66
N ASN A 62 16.11 -9.33 -1.98
CA ASN A 62 17.16 -8.89 -2.88
C ASN A 62 17.21 -7.37 -3.03
N ILE A 63 16.05 -6.71 -3.19
CA ILE A 63 16.00 -5.26 -3.39
C ILE A 63 16.23 -4.48 -2.08
N LEU A 64 15.83 -5.05 -0.94
CA LEU A 64 16.02 -4.47 0.38
C LEU A 64 17.32 -4.91 1.06
N LYS A 65 18.16 -5.64 0.35
CA LYS A 65 19.44 -6.14 0.86
C LYS A 65 20.21 -5.02 1.57
N LYS A 66 20.69 -5.35 2.78
CA LYS A 66 21.42 -4.43 3.67
C LYS A 66 20.61 -3.26 4.27
N THR A 67 19.29 -3.19 4.09
CA THR A 67 18.48 -2.21 4.81
C THR A 67 17.99 -2.77 6.14
N THR A 68 17.74 -1.88 7.12
CA THR A 68 17.25 -2.28 8.45
C THR A 68 15.79 -2.73 8.44
N THR A 69 15.05 -2.44 7.37
CA THR A 69 13.61 -2.73 7.23
C THR A 69 13.30 -4.05 6.54
N VAL A 70 14.31 -4.75 6.01
CA VAL A 70 14.12 -5.95 5.17
C VAL A 70 13.29 -7.04 5.85
N GLU A 71 13.61 -7.38 7.10
CA GLU A 71 12.92 -8.44 7.84
C GLU A 71 11.45 -8.12 8.05
N LYS A 72 11.14 -6.88 8.44
CA LYS A 72 9.77 -6.42 8.64
C LYS A 72 8.96 -6.53 7.34
N ILE A 73 9.46 -5.97 6.25
CA ILE A 73 8.74 -5.93 4.96
C ILE A 73 8.54 -7.35 4.41
N VAL A 74 9.57 -8.19 4.43
CA VAL A 74 9.48 -9.57 3.96
C VAL A 74 8.52 -10.40 4.80
N SER A 75 8.51 -10.20 6.14
CA SER A 75 7.60 -10.94 7.03
C SER A 75 6.13 -10.55 6.85
N ASN A 76 5.82 -9.33 6.42
CA ASN A 76 4.45 -8.90 6.19
C ASN A 76 3.76 -9.75 5.12
N VAL A 77 4.49 -10.23 4.12
CA VAL A 77 3.96 -11.07 3.04
C VAL A 77 3.29 -12.35 3.58
N GLU A 78 3.96 -13.06 4.51
CA GLU A 78 3.40 -14.28 5.14
C GLU A 78 2.32 -13.94 6.16
N LYS A 79 2.60 -12.97 7.03
CA LYS A 79 1.67 -12.56 8.09
C LYS A 79 0.31 -12.16 7.56
N ASP A 80 0.25 -11.48 6.43
CA ASP A 80 -1.02 -11.04 5.85
C ASP A 80 -1.83 -12.23 5.33
N ILE A 81 -1.19 -13.23 4.73
CA ILE A 81 -1.87 -14.47 4.33
C ILE A 81 -2.38 -15.22 5.55
N GLU A 82 -1.53 -15.43 6.56
CA GLU A 82 -1.91 -16.13 7.80
C GLU A 82 -3.09 -15.44 8.53
N LYS A 83 -3.11 -14.10 8.56
CA LYS A 83 -4.22 -13.34 9.14
C LYS A 83 -5.53 -13.63 8.42
N ILE A 84 -5.53 -13.58 7.08
CA ILE A 84 -6.72 -13.83 6.26
C ILE A 84 -7.17 -15.29 6.45
N ASP A 85 -6.27 -16.27 6.34
CA ASP A 85 -6.60 -17.69 6.46
C ASP A 85 -7.17 -18.02 7.83
N ARG A 86 -6.62 -17.47 8.90
CA ARG A 86 -7.14 -17.63 10.27
C ARG A 86 -8.56 -17.07 10.42
N ILE A 87 -8.87 -15.93 9.79
CA ILE A 87 -10.22 -15.38 9.82
C ILE A 87 -11.17 -16.29 9.08
N LEU A 88 -10.79 -16.76 7.89
CA LEU A 88 -11.66 -17.57 7.03
C LEU A 88 -11.85 -19.00 7.52
N SER A 89 -10.90 -19.57 8.28
CA SER A 89 -11.02 -20.90 8.88
C SER A 89 -12.16 -20.99 9.91
N ASN A 90 -12.58 -19.91 10.52
CA ASN A 90 -13.72 -19.89 11.44
C ASN A 90 -15.03 -19.82 10.65
N LYS A 91 -15.89 -20.85 10.79
CA LYS A 91 -17.16 -21.02 10.05
C LYS A 91 -18.28 -20.03 10.43
N LYS A 92 -18.08 -19.13 11.38
CA LYS A 92 -19.08 -18.11 11.74
C LYS A 92 -19.30 -17.14 10.58
N HIS A 93 -20.55 -16.71 10.40
CA HIS A 93 -20.85 -15.64 9.46
C HIS A 93 -20.10 -14.35 9.87
N LYS A 94 -19.45 -13.69 8.92
CA LYS A 94 -18.68 -12.49 9.15
C LYS A 94 -19.12 -11.36 8.26
N THR A 95 -19.04 -10.17 8.81
CA THR A 95 -19.21 -8.92 8.07
C THR A 95 -17.86 -8.21 8.03
N PHE A 96 -17.36 -7.96 6.83
CA PHE A 96 -16.11 -7.25 6.60
C PHE A 96 -16.38 -5.80 6.27
N TYR A 97 -15.66 -4.89 6.91
CA TYR A 97 -15.61 -3.46 6.63
C TYR A 97 -14.21 -3.14 6.09
N LEU A 98 -14.08 -2.91 4.78
CA LEU A 98 -12.82 -2.61 4.14
C LEU A 98 -12.62 -1.09 4.09
N TRP A 99 -11.67 -0.60 4.85
CA TRP A 99 -11.32 0.83 4.93
C TRP A 99 -10.46 1.21 3.73
N THR A 100 -11.07 1.16 2.55
CA THR A 100 -10.43 1.39 1.25
C THR A 100 -10.57 2.86 0.87
N PHE A 101 -9.45 3.51 0.63
CA PHE A 101 -9.40 4.89 0.13
C PHE A 101 -8.88 4.93 -1.30
N LYS A 102 -8.96 6.12 -1.94
CA LYS A 102 -8.57 6.32 -3.33
C LYS A 102 -7.04 6.39 -3.48
N ASN A 103 -6.36 5.28 -3.23
CA ASN A 103 -4.93 5.10 -3.45
C ASN A 103 -4.64 3.67 -3.95
N ALA A 104 -3.51 3.49 -4.64
CA ALA A 104 -3.18 2.21 -5.24
C ALA A 104 -2.97 1.08 -4.22
N LEU A 105 -2.41 1.38 -3.03
CA LEU A 105 -2.18 0.39 -1.98
C LEU A 105 -3.49 -0.24 -1.50
N ASP A 106 -4.45 0.62 -1.13
CA ASP A 106 -5.73 0.17 -0.60
C ASP A 106 -6.53 -0.58 -1.67
N ILE A 107 -6.61 -0.04 -2.89
CA ILE A 107 -7.37 -0.62 -4.01
C ILE A 107 -6.83 -2.01 -4.37
N ILE A 108 -5.52 -2.18 -4.51
CA ILE A 108 -4.92 -3.47 -4.89
C ILE A 108 -5.11 -4.52 -3.79
N ASN A 109 -4.88 -4.14 -2.53
CA ASN A 109 -5.10 -5.06 -1.41
C ASN A 109 -6.57 -5.42 -1.23
N THR A 110 -7.49 -4.47 -1.45
CA THR A 110 -8.94 -4.72 -1.49
C THR A 110 -9.29 -5.73 -2.58
N ALA A 111 -8.79 -5.54 -3.81
CA ALA A 111 -9.04 -6.44 -4.93
C ALA A 111 -8.55 -7.87 -4.62
N LYS A 112 -7.33 -8.02 -4.08
CA LYS A 112 -6.80 -9.32 -3.63
C LYS A 112 -7.69 -9.98 -2.57
N LEU A 113 -8.08 -9.21 -1.55
CA LEU A 113 -8.90 -9.75 -0.47
C LEU A 113 -10.28 -10.19 -0.97
N ILE A 114 -10.95 -9.37 -1.79
CA ILE A 114 -12.26 -9.70 -2.35
C ILE A 114 -12.19 -10.93 -3.26
N ALA A 115 -11.16 -11.05 -4.10
CA ALA A 115 -10.93 -12.23 -4.92
C ALA A 115 -10.82 -13.52 -4.08
N LYS A 116 -10.34 -13.42 -2.84
CA LYS A 116 -10.31 -14.53 -1.88
C LYS A 116 -11.65 -14.73 -1.16
N LEU A 117 -12.36 -13.64 -0.87
CA LEU A 117 -13.64 -13.70 -0.14
C LEU A 117 -14.81 -14.22 -0.98
N ILE A 118 -14.73 -14.14 -2.31
CA ILE A 118 -15.83 -14.53 -3.23
C ILE A 118 -16.28 -16.00 -3.05
N GLU A 119 -15.39 -16.87 -2.57
CA GLU A 119 -15.68 -18.28 -2.31
C GLU A 119 -16.40 -18.51 -0.97
N PHE A 120 -16.57 -17.47 -0.17
CA PHE A 120 -17.10 -17.56 1.19
C PHE A 120 -18.46 -16.85 1.31
N LYS A 121 -19.34 -17.38 2.17
CA LYS A 121 -20.59 -16.68 2.55
C LYS A 121 -20.29 -15.57 3.55
N VAL A 122 -19.92 -14.40 3.06
CA VAL A 122 -19.59 -13.22 3.86
C VAL A 122 -20.38 -12.02 3.37
N THR A 123 -20.57 -11.04 4.25
CA THR A 123 -21.07 -9.71 3.88
C THR A 123 -19.87 -8.77 3.86
N VAL A 124 -19.71 -7.99 2.79
CA VAL A 124 -18.60 -7.05 2.64
C VAL A 124 -19.14 -5.64 2.42
N PHE A 125 -18.62 -4.72 3.21
CA PHE A 125 -18.83 -3.28 3.04
C PHE A 125 -17.52 -2.62 2.64
N ILE A 126 -17.58 -1.72 1.65
CA ILE A 126 -16.44 -0.91 1.19
C ILE A 126 -16.85 0.56 1.28
N ILE A 127 -15.90 1.43 1.61
CA ILE A 127 -16.10 2.86 1.59
C ILE A 127 -16.28 3.33 0.14
N ASP A 128 -17.35 4.07 -0.12
CA ASP A 128 -17.47 4.84 -1.37
C ASP A 128 -16.55 6.07 -1.30
N TYR A 129 -15.29 5.84 -1.58
CA TYR A 129 -14.23 6.85 -1.42
C TYR A 129 -14.33 8.03 -2.38
N ASN A 130 -15.16 7.95 -3.43
CA ASN A 130 -15.41 9.07 -4.33
C ASN A 130 -16.36 10.11 -3.72
N GLU A 131 -17.16 9.69 -2.75
CA GLU A 131 -18.16 10.53 -2.08
C GLU A 131 -17.64 11.18 -0.78
N ILE A 132 -16.49 10.73 -0.25
CA ILE A 132 -15.98 11.24 1.03
C ILE A 132 -15.51 12.68 0.88
N THR A 133 -16.11 13.55 1.65
CA THR A 133 -15.65 14.92 1.87
C THR A 133 -15.67 15.18 3.36
N LEU A 134 -14.54 15.55 3.93
CA LEU A 134 -14.39 15.92 5.35
C LEU A 134 -14.03 17.39 5.46
N GLU A 135 -14.16 17.96 6.66
CA GLU A 135 -13.68 19.29 6.96
C GLU A 135 -12.40 19.21 7.81
N ASN A 136 -11.38 19.98 7.45
CA ASN A 136 -10.21 20.14 8.29
C ASN A 136 -10.49 21.08 9.47
N GLN A 137 -9.53 21.24 10.38
CA GLN A 137 -9.68 22.10 11.57
C GLN A 137 -10.01 23.58 11.27
N LYS A 138 -9.84 24.04 10.03
CA LYS A 138 -10.16 25.40 9.58
C LYS A 138 -11.50 25.49 8.86
N GLY A 139 -12.28 24.39 8.82
CA GLY A 139 -13.55 24.32 8.09
C GLY A 139 -13.41 24.20 6.56
N ASN A 140 -12.21 23.93 6.05
CA ASN A 140 -12.03 23.74 4.61
C ASN A 140 -12.29 22.28 4.24
N PRO A 141 -12.93 22.02 3.08
CA PRO A 141 -13.15 20.66 2.60
C PRO A 141 -11.80 19.96 2.31
N PHE A 142 -11.74 18.69 2.66
CA PHE A 142 -10.57 17.86 2.43
C PHE A 142 -11.00 16.44 2.07
N TYR A 143 -10.27 15.82 1.15
CA TYR A 143 -10.56 14.52 0.56
C TYR A 143 -9.46 13.56 0.98
N PRO A 144 -9.67 12.73 2.01
CA PRO A 144 -8.61 11.83 2.51
C PRO A 144 -8.24 10.77 1.47
N LYS A 145 -6.95 10.60 1.23
CA LYS A 145 -6.41 9.58 0.34
C LYS A 145 -6.06 8.29 1.07
N SER A 146 -6.03 8.32 2.40
CA SER A 146 -5.76 7.16 3.24
C SER A 146 -6.35 7.34 4.63
N LEU A 147 -6.57 6.25 5.34
CA LEU A 147 -7.03 6.28 6.73
C LEU A 147 -6.00 6.93 7.68
N VAL A 148 -4.72 6.99 7.29
CA VAL A 148 -3.66 7.65 8.07
C VAL A 148 -3.87 9.18 8.16
N GLU A 149 -4.51 9.78 7.17
CA GLU A 149 -4.80 11.22 7.12
C GLU A 149 -6.03 11.61 7.96
N VAL A 150 -6.76 10.63 8.48
CA VAL A 150 -8.04 10.81 9.16
C VAL A 150 -7.87 10.85 10.67
N ASN A 151 -8.53 11.80 11.35
CA ASN A 151 -8.63 11.84 12.80
C ASN A 151 -9.76 10.92 13.29
N SER A 152 -9.66 10.43 14.53
CA SER A 152 -10.69 9.58 15.16
C SER A 152 -12.07 10.25 15.25
N SER A 153 -12.14 11.59 15.29
CA SER A 153 -13.39 12.35 15.27
C SER A 153 -14.18 12.23 13.95
N HIS A 154 -13.49 11.99 12.82
CA HIS A 154 -14.13 11.84 11.51
C HIS A 154 -14.59 10.42 11.19
N ILE A 155 -14.24 9.44 12.03
CA ILE A 155 -14.53 8.02 11.75
C ILE A 155 -16.04 7.76 11.63
N ASN A 156 -16.86 8.39 12.47
CA ASN A 156 -18.33 8.25 12.39
C ASN A 156 -18.91 8.81 11.09
N GLU A 157 -18.32 9.89 10.61
CA GLU A 157 -18.72 10.52 9.35
C GLU A 157 -18.35 9.59 8.18
N ILE A 158 -17.10 9.10 8.14
CA ILE A 158 -16.65 8.15 7.13
C ILE A 158 -17.45 6.86 7.15
N PHE A 159 -17.87 6.39 8.34
CA PHE A 159 -18.63 5.15 8.46
C PHE A 159 -19.98 5.20 7.72
N LYS A 160 -20.54 6.37 7.46
CA LYS A 160 -21.77 6.56 6.68
C LYS A 160 -21.56 6.28 5.18
N TYR A 161 -20.32 6.31 4.69
CA TYR A 161 -19.99 6.05 3.30
C TYR A 161 -19.72 4.58 3.01
N PHE A 162 -19.82 3.68 4.00
CA PHE A 162 -19.75 2.25 3.76
C PHE A 162 -21.00 1.77 3.01
N LYS A 163 -20.78 1.15 1.87
CA LYS A 163 -21.82 0.51 1.06
C LYS A 163 -21.56 -1.00 1.00
N GLN A 164 -22.60 -1.79 1.19
CA GLN A 164 -22.52 -3.23 0.95
C GLN A 164 -22.27 -3.45 -0.54
N ILE A 165 -21.32 -4.34 -0.86
CA ILE A 165 -21.08 -4.73 -2.25
C ILE A 165 -21.95 -5.92 -2.63
N GLU A 166 -22.52 -5.85 -3.82
CA GLU A 166 -23.34 -6.88 -4.42
C GLU A 166 -22.51 -7.79 -5.33
N LYS A 167 -23.11 -8.84 -5.85
CA LYS A 167 -22.44 -9.89 -6.64
C LYS A 167 -21.64 -9.32 -7.82
N GLU A 168 -22.19 -8.34 -8.52
CA GLU A 168 -21.58 -7.71 -9.69
C GLU A 168 -20.28 -7.01 -9.29
N GLN A 169 -20.29 -6.30 -8.17
CA GLN A 169 -19.10 -5.60 -7.65
C GLN A 169 -18.04 -6.59 -7.16
N PHE A 170 -18.42 -7.73 -6.58
CA PHE A 170 -17.47 -8.81 -6.27
C PHE A 170 -16.72 -9.27 -7.52
N ILE A 171 -17.44 -9.45 -8.64
CA ILE A 171 -16.85 -9.86 -9.93
C ILE A 171 -15.92 -8.76 -10.49
N GLU A 172 -16.29 -7.49 -10.37
CA GLU A 172 -15.45 -6.37 -10.81
C GLU A 172 -14.11 -6.33 -10.05
N TRP A 173 -14.16 -6.44 -8.72
CA TRP A 173 -12.96 -6.47 -7.89
C TRP A 173 -12.07 -7.69 -8.17
N GLU A 174 -12.68 -8.87 -8.32
CA GLU A 174 -11.98 -10.10 -8.71
C GLU A 174 -11.31 -9.94 -10.08
N SER A 175 -12.02 -9.35 -11.04
CA SER A 175 -11.52 -9.10 -12.39
C SER A 175 -10.34 -8.14 -12.38
N LEU A 176 -10.39 -7.08 -11.55
CA LEU A 176 -9.26 -6.19 -11.34
C LEU A 176 -8.05 -6.95 -10.79
N TRP A 177 -8.25 -7.80 -9.76
CA TRP A 177 -7.15 -8.61 -9.21
C TRP A 177 -6.52 -9.52 -10.27
N LYS A 178 -7.35 -10.31 -10.98
CA LYS A 178 -6.89 -11.19 -12.06
C LYS A 178 -6.12 -10.46 -13.16
N LYS A 179 -6.59 -9.27 -13.54
CA LYS A 179 -5.92 -8.42 -14.53
C LYS A 179 -4.50 -8.08 -14.09
N ILE A 180 -4.35 -7.47 -12.92
CA ILE A 180 -3.02 -7.01 -12.44
C ILE A 180 -2.07 -8.17 -12.11
N GLU A 181 -2.60 -9.32 -11.66
CA GLU A 181 -1.84 -10.55 -11.43
C GLU A 181 -1.28 -11.11 -12.75
N ASN A 182 -2.08 -11.12 -13.82
CA ASN A 182 -1.70 -11.62 -15.14
C ASN A 182 -0.73 -10.69 -15.89
N GLU A 183 -0.81 -9.38 -15.67
CA GLU A 183 0.09 -8.40 -16.29
C GLU A 183 1.54 -8.59 -15.83
N ASN A 184 1.77 -9.15 -14.64
CA ASN A 184 3.08 -9.48 -14.06
C ASN A 184 4.13 -8.36 -14.10
N PHE A 185 3.71 -7.11 -13.94
CA PHE A 185 4.61 -5.96 -13.81
C PHE A 185 5.11 -5.82 -12.36
N SER A 186 6.27 -5.16 -12.21
CA SER A 186 6.88 -4.94 -10.89
C SER A 186 6.42 -3.65 -10.19
N LEU A 187 5.65 -2.82 -10.85
CA LEU A 187 5.13 -1.56 -10.28
C LEU A 187 3.69 -1.33 -10.70
N ARG A 188 2.86 -0.87 -9.78
CA ARG A 188 1.45 -0.52 -9.99
C ARG A 188 1.16 0.81 -9.33
N ILE A 189 0.55 1.72 -10.09
CA ILE A 189 0.20 3.07 -9.66
C ILE A 189 -1.28 3.34 -9.91
N LEU A 190 -1.78 4.41 -9.31
CA LEU A 190 -3.09 4.95 -9.67
C LEU A 190 -2.89 6.00 -10.78
N ASP A 191 -3.62 5.87 -11.88
CA ASP A 191 -3.60 6.87 -12.95
C ASP A 191 -4.50 8.07 -12.62
N ASN A 192 -4.48 9.10 -13.46
CA ASN A 192 -5.27 10.31 -13.27
C ASN A 192 -6.79 10.06 -13.28
N ASN A 193 -7.24 8.95 -13.85
CA ASN A 193 -8.64 8.54 -13.87
C ASN A 193 -9.05 7.72 -12.65
N GLY A 194 -8.09 7.41 -11.77
CA GLY A 194 -8.30 6.58 -10.58
C GLY A 194 -8.27 5.07 -10.86
N ASN A 195 -7.71 4.64 -11.99
CA ASN A 195 -7.56 3.23 -12.32
C ASN A 195 -6.15 2.72 -11.95
N ILE A 196 -6.07 1.45 -11.58
CA ILE A 196 -4.77 0.80 -11.38
C ILE A 196 -4.12 0.55 -12.74
N LYS A 197 -2.90 1.07 -12.89
CA LYS A 197 -2.05 0.94 -14.06
C LYS A 197 -0.74 0.26 -13.68
N SER A 198 -0.37 -0.75 -14.45
CA SER A 198 0.93 -1.40 -14.33
C SER A 198 2.01 -0.59 -15.07
N GLU A 199 3.16 -0.40 -14.43
CA GLU A 199 4.25 0.41 -14.93
C GLU A 199 5.62 -0.30 -14.79
N LYS A 200 6.61 0.21 -15.54
CA LYS A 200 7.99 -0.28 -15.46
C LYS A 200 8.63 0.14 -14.12
N GLU A 201 9.56 -0.67 -13.64
CA GLU A 201 10.35 -0.35 -12.45
C GLU A 201 11.00 1.04 -12.48
N SER A 202 11.40 1.50 -13.66
CA SER A 202 12.08 2.79 -13.86
C SER A 202 11.13 4.01 -13.89
N TYR A 203 9.84 3.83 -13.65
CA TYR A 203 8.83 4.91 -13.77
C TYR A 203 9.22 6.19 -13.02
N PHE A 204 9.75 6.06 -11.80
CA PHE A 204 10.15 7.21 -10.98
C PHE A 204 11.59 7.71 -11.23
N ASP A 205 12.37 7.06 -12.09
CA ASP A 205 13.80 7.39 -12.29
C ASP A 205 14.03 8.82 -12.79
N ASN A 206 13.17 9.30 -13.69
CA ASN A 206 13.30 10.66 -14.21
C ASN A 206 13.03 11.71 -13.13
N ILE A 207 12.04 11.48 -12.26
CA ILE A 207 11.74 12.38 -11.12
C ILE A 207 12.89 12.33 -10.12
N LEU A 208 13.40 11.14 -9.77
CA LEU A 208 14.57 10.99 -8.90
C LEU A 208 15.78 11.74 -9.44
N LYS A 209 16.09 11.59 -10.73
CA LYS A 209 17.22 12.28 -11.39
C LYS A 209 17.05 13.80 -11.38
N SER A 210 15.84 14.31 -11.58
CA SER A 210 15.58 15.76 -11.60
C SER A 210 15.87 16.44 -10.26
N PHE A 211 15.81 15.70 -9.15
CA PHE A 211 16.14 16.18 -7.82
C PHE A 211 17.59 15.95 -7.39
N CYS A 212 18.38 15.19 -8.18
CA CYS A 212 19.81 15.05 -7.94
C CYS A 212 20.57 16.34 -8.30
N GLN A 213 21.46 16.77 -7.42
CA GLN A 213 22.31 17.96 -7.59
C GLN A 213 23.71 17.56 -8.07
N LYS A 214 24.52 18.55 -8.43
CA LYS A 214 25.95 18.37 -8.77
C LYS A 214 26.82 18.08 -7.55
N GLU A 215 26.40 18.55 -6.39
CA GLU A 215 27.01 18.29 -5.09
C GLU A 215 26.38 17.07 -4.43
N PHE A 216 27.15 16.40 -3.58
CA PHE A 216 26.65 15.29 -2.79
C PHE A 216 25.55 15.73 -1.82
N GLN A 217 24.44 14.99 -1.79
CA GLN A 217 23.31 15.21 -0.90
C GLN A 217 22.74 13.89 -0.39
N LYS A 218 22.06 13.93 0.75
CA LYS A 218 21.43 12.73 1.32
C LYS A 218 20.26 12.25 0.45
N PRO A 219 20.18 10.93 0.17
CA PRO A 219 19.05 10.32 -0.56
C PRO A 219 17.68 10.71 -0.01
N ALA A 220 17.56 10.84 1.32
CA ALA A 220 16.30 11.21 1.97
C ALA A 220 15.72 12.54 1.44
N ARG A 221 16.54 13.51 1.01
CA ARG A 221 16.06 14.76 0.40
C ARG A 221 15.46 14.53 -0.97
N ILE A 222 16.08 13.68 -1.78
CA ILE A 222 15.60 13.34 -3.13
C ILE A 222 14.33 12.53 -3.03
N VAL A 223 14.34 11.49 -2.19
CA VAL A 223 13.18 10.62 -1.94
C VAL A 223 12.01 11.44 -1.41
N GLY A 224 12.21 12.32 -0.43
CA GLY A 224 11.17 13.18 0.11
C GLY A 224 10.53 14.09 -0.94
N LYS A 225 11.33 14.73 -1.80
CA LYS A 225 10.82 15.54 -2.92
C LYS A 225 10.05 14.70 -3.94
N THR A 226 10.56 13.51 -4.26
CA THR A 226 9.90 12.58 -5.18
C THR A 226 8.56 12.10 -4.62
N LEU A 227 8.47 11.81 -3.32
CA LEU A 227 7.22 11.44 -2.66
C LEU A 227 6.17 12.56 -2.76
N ILE A 228 6.57 13.80 -2.53
CA ILE A 228 5.68 14.97 -2.65
C ILE A 228 5.21 15.12 -4.10
N GLU A 229 6.12 15.07 -5.07
CA GLU A 229 5.80 15.21 -6.50
C GLU A 229 4.91 14.06 -7.01
N SER A 230 5.09 12.86 -6.48
CA SER A 230 4.29 11.69 -6.82
C SER A 230 3.06 11.49 -5.93
N ASP A 231 2.72 12.49 -5.10
CA ASP A 231 1.57 12.46 -4.20
C ASP A 231 1.57 11.21 -3.28
N PHE A 232 2.74 10.86 -2.76
CA PHE A 232 2.97 9.70 -1.88
C PHE A 232 2.46 8.36 -2.46
N SER A 233 2.39 8.27 -3.78
CA SER A 233 1.86 7.10 -4.48
C SER A 233 2.70 5.84 -4.35
N ILE A 234 3.91 5.93 -3.77
CA ILE A 234 4.87 4.83 -3.64
C ILE A 234 5.60 4.86 -2.30
N SER A 235 6.23 3.74 -1.91
CA SER A 235 7.01 3.64 -0.67
C SER A 235 8.41 4.25 -0.80
N GLU A 236 8.88 4.90 0.28
CA GLU A 236 10.22 5.49 0.35
C GLU A 236 11.35 4.49 0.10
N TRP A 237 11.21 3.26 0.60
CA TRP A 237 12.22 2.21 0.43
C TRP A 237 12.36 1.79 -1.05
N TYR A 238 11.27 1.84 -1.83
CA TYR A 238 11.32 1.59 -3.26
C TYR A 238 12.11 2.67 -3.99
N LEU A 239 11.86 3.94 -3.70
CA LEU A 239 12.61 5.06 -4.29
C LEU A 239 14.08 5.01 -3.90
N ASN A 240 14.41 4.65 -2.65
CA ASN A 240 15.79 4.43 -2.21
C ASN A 240 16.46 3.28 -3.00
N TRP A 241 15.75 2.20 -3.24
CA TRP A 241 16.25 1.13 -4.09
C TRP A 241 16.49 1.61 -5.53
N ARG A 242 15.58 2.40 -6.11
CA ARG A 242 15.79 2.97 -7.45
C ARG A 242 17.02 3.87 -7.51
N LEU A 243 17.29 4.69 -6.51
CA LEU A 243 18.53 5.46 -6.42
C LEU A 243 19.78 4.56 -6.45
N LYS A 244 19.77 3.44 -5.70
CA LYS A 244 20.88 2.47 -5.76
C LYS A 244 21.02 1.88 -7.18
N LYS A 245 19.92 1.57 -7.86
CA LYS A 245 19.95 1.12 -9.26
C LYS A 245 20.50 2.17 -10.22
N LEU A 246 20.13 3.43 -10.06
CA LEU A 246 20.70 4.53 -10.86
C LEU A 246 22.21 4.66 -10.65
N SER A 247 22.72 4.37 -9.44
CA SER A 247 24.16 4.32 -9.17
C SER A 247 24.83 3.12 -9.86
N GLU A 248 24.23 1.93 -9.79
CA GLU A 248 24.73 0.75 -10.52
C GLU A 248 24.81 1.01 -12.03
N MET A 249 23.88 1.78 -12.58
CA MET A 249 23.83 2.22 -13.98
C MET A 249 24.79 3.41 -14.28
N LYS A 250 25.53 3.92 -13.29
CA LYS A 250 26.44 5.08 -13.39
C LYS A 250 25.75 6.37 -13.80
N ILE A 251 24.45 6.49 -13.60
CA ILE A 251 23.67 7.71 -13.84
C ILE A 251 23.85 8.71 -12.70
N ILE A 252 24.04 8.21 -11.49
CA ILE A 252 24.41 9.00 -10.31
C ILE A 252 25.67 8.40 -9.68
N GLU A 253 26.44 9.24 -9.01
CA GLU A 253 27.57 8.85 -8.17
C GLU A 253 27.14 8.76 -6.72
N THR A 254 27.75 7.83 -5.97
CA THR A 254 27.47 7.63 -4.54
C THR A 254 28.74 7.71 -3.72
N ASN A 255 28.63 8.22 -2.51
CA ASN A 255 29.67 8.24 -1.48
C ASN A 255 29.12 7.64 -0.19
N GLY A 256 29.84 6.71 0.43
CA GLY A 256 29.39 5.99 1.62
C GLY A 256 28.84 4.59 1.33
N GLU A 257 28.24 3.95 2.32
CA GLU A 257 27.78 2.57 2.24
C GLU A 257 26.29 2.50 1.82
N LEU A 258 26.01 1.79 0.73
CA LEU A 258 24.64 1.66 0.17
C LEU A 258 23.73 0.80 1.05
N LYS A 259 23.47 1.23 2.29
CA LYS A 259 22.51 0.63 3.23
C LYS A 259 21.23 1.46 3.30
N ASP A 260 21.01 2.17 4.40
CA ASP A 260 19.90 3.09 4.57
C ASP A 260 20.22 4.49 4.04
N MET A 261 19.20 5.30 3.80
CA MET A 261 19.36 6.65 3.21
C MET A 261 20.24 7.61 4.01
N ARG A 262 20.55 7.31 5.27
CA ARG A 262 21.46 8.06 6.12
C ARG A 262 22.95 7.72 5.92
N ASP A 263 23.23 6.53 5.35
CA ASP A 263 24.57 5.95 5.33
C ASP A 263 25.36 6.32 4.08
N TYR A 264 24.72 6.96 3.10
CA TYR A 264 25.38 7.39 1.87
C TYR A 264 24.85 8.73 1.36
N GLU A 265 25.54 9.25 0.37
CA GLU A 265 25.19 10.48 -0.36
C GLU A 265 25.20 10.21 -1.85
N VAL A 266 24.47 11.02 -2.60
CA VAL A 266 24.38 10.92 -4.05
C VAL A 266 24.52 12.26 -4.72
N LYS A 267 25.08 12.26 -5.95
CA LYS A 267 25.06 13.39 -6.88
C LYS A 267 24.81 12.91 -8.31
N ILE A 268 24.37 13.79 -9.19
CA ILE A 268 24.24 13.47 -10.61
C ILE A 268 25.62 13.29 -11.22
N THR A 269 25.79 12.27 -12.05
CA THR A 269 27.04 12.11 -12.80
C THR A 269 27.12 13.19 -13.86
N THR A 270 28.14 14.04 -13.79
CA THR A 270 28.47 14.98 -14.86
C THR A 270 29.37 14.25 -15.85
N TYR A 271 28.79 13.78 -16.97
CA TYR A 271 29.64 13.40 -18.09
C TYR A 271 30.32 14.66 -18.62
N ASN A 272 31.64 14.75 -18.46
CA ASN A 272 32.41 15.63 -19.31
C ASN A 272 32.19 15.12 -20.73
N THR A 273 31.37 15.80 -21.53
CA THR A 273 31.36 15.67 -22.98
C THR A 273 32.76 16.03 -23.45
N VAL A 274 33.57 15.02 -23.70
CA VAL A 274 34.86 15.16 -24.43
C VAL A 274 34.52 15.29 -25.91
#